data_078addac304bcfd46c6bdd02f1e00b39
#
_entry.id   078addac304bcfd46c6bdd02f1e00b39
#
_cell.length_a   1.000
_cell.length_b   1.000
_cell.length_c   1.000
_cell.angle_alpha   90.00
_cell.angle_beta   90.00
_cell.angle_gamma   90.00
#
_symmetry.space_group_name_H-M   'P 1'
#
loop_
_entity.id
_entity.type
_entity.pdbx_description
1 polymer ?
#
loop_
_entity_poly.entity_id
_entity_poly.type
_entity_poly.pdbx_seq_one_letter_code
_entity_poly.pdbx_strand_id
1 'polypeptide(L)'
;MSDALDDLTPEELAAAERIRPYLHRGALVAVADGAGAPVGLGRSLAYAAREVGGVRLLLGWSFRLPVPLDPLAFPDVRAIIGGYGLRRRFGGHVHYVPARLSAVPALVHTVFRPDVLLAGLRPGPGGLTFGSEVGWARAAVDAGARVLAEVNVGLPAASLEPPLPDVTVIAETDRPPLPLPLPVPDPVTEAIGTRVAGLVTPGASVQFGPGGVGDAALRALEVPVHVDSGIVSDAVIDLEARGLLAGQPLATYLAGTPAVYEWADGRPMLARVEHTHDPSRLAGKALVAINTALEIDAVGQVNVEGFDGDVIAGVGGHPDYAGAATRSPSGLSVVALPTVRGGRRTLVERLGAPASTTRSDVDVVVTELGVADLRGLDDRERKAALRAIWGD
;
A
#
# COMPACT_ATOMS: atom_id res chain seq x y z
N MET A 1 13.30 -3.45 28.20
CA MET A 1 13.05 -2.68 26.96
C MET A 1 12.15 -1.47 27.24
N SER A 2 12.36 -0.74 28.35
CA SER A 2 11.58 0.46 28.70
C SER A 2 12.36 1.77 28.47
N ASP A 3 13.64 1.71 28.12
CA ASP A 3 14.55 2.86 28.16
C ASP A 3 14.48 3.80 26.94
N ALA A 4 13.82 3.39 25.85
CA ALA A 4 13.82 4.18 24.61
C ALA A 4 12.98 5.48 24.67
N LEU A 5 12.10 5.62 25.66
CA LEU A 5 11.30 6.84 25.86
C LEU A 5 11.81 7.73 26.99
N ASP A 6 12.85 7.30 27.71
CA ASP A 6 13.40 8.06 28.84
C ASP A 6 14.45 9.11 28.38
N ASP A 7 14.95 8.99 27.14
CA ASP A 7 15.96 9.86 26.53
C ASP A 7 15.41 10.68 25.34
N LEU A 8 14.27 11.34 25.51
CA LEU A 8 13.76 12.26 24.46
C LEU A 8 14.63 13.51 24.39
N THR A 9 14.84 14.00 23.16
CA THR A 9 15.46 15.32 22.96
C THR A 9 14.52 16.44 23.44
N PRO A 10 15.04 17.64 23.71
CA PRO A 10 14.19 18.80 24.04
C PRO A 10 13.09 19.07 22.99
N GLU A 11 13.39 18.87 21.71
CA GLU A 11 12.45 19.06 20.61
C GLU A 11 11.35 17.97 20.64
N GLU A 12 11.71 16.72 20.91
CA GLU A 12 10.75 15.62 21.03
C GLU A 12 9.84 15.80 22.26
N LEU A 13 10.37 16.28 23.38
CA LEU A 13 9.57 16.63 24.55
C LEU A 13 8.61 17.79 24.25
N ALA A 14 9.09 18.86 23.61
CA ALA A 14 8.25 19.97 23.21
C ALA A 14 7.13 19.54 22.26
N ALA A 15 7.40 18.61 21.32
CA ALA A 15 6.40 18.03 20.44
C ALA A 15 5.39 17.17 21.23
N ALA A 16 5.84 16.38 22.19
CA ALA A 16 4.97 15.59 23.07
C ALA A 16 3.99 16.47 23.87
N GLU A 17 4.50 17.58 24.44
CA GLU A 17 3.67 18.57 25.15
C GLU A 17 2.62 19.23 24.25
N ARG A 18 2.92 19.43 22.96
CA ARG A 18 1.95 19.94 21.98
C ARG A 18 0.92 18.90 21.58
N ILE A 19 1.27 17.61 21.55
CA ILE A 19 0.37 16.49 21.22
C ILE A 19 -0.57 16.20 22.39
N ARG A 20 -0.07 16.21 23.63
CA ARG A 20 -0.77 15.76 24.83
C ARG A 20 -2.17 16.35 25.03
N PRO A 21 -2.45 17.65 24.78
CA PRO A 21 -3.79 18.24 24.94
C PRO A 21 -4.89 17.62 24.08
N TYR A 22 -4.52 16.92 23.02
CA TYR A 22 -5.45 16.25 22.09
C TYR A 22 -5.68 14.78 22.45
N LEU A 23 -5.00 14.26 23.47
CA LEU A 23 -5.12 12.86 23.88
C LEU A 23 -5.91 12.77 25.19
N HIS A 24 -6.72 11.71 25.28
CA HIS A 24 -7.41 11.31 26.49
C HIS A 24 -7.48 9.78 26.58
N ARG A 25 -7.79 9.26 27.75
CA ARG A 25 -7.98 7.81 27.94
C ARG A 25 -9.09 7.31 26.99
N GLY A 26 -8.77 6.29 26.19
CA GLY A 26 -9.66 5.72 25.18
C GLY A 26 -9.57 6.40 23.81
N ALA A 27 -8.90 7.56 23.68
CA ALA A 27 -8.69 8.19 22.38
C ALA A 27 -8.03 7.23 21.38
N LEU A 28 -8.47 7.27 20.13
CA LEU A 28 -7.84 6.55 19.02
C LEU A 28 -7.03 7.54 18.18
N VAL A 29 -5.73 7.31 18.13
CA VAL A 29 -4.82 8.04 17.23
C VAL A 29 -4.60 7.20 15.98
N ALA A 30 -4.93 7.76 14.83
CA ALA A 30 -4.55 7.23 13.53
C ALA A 30 -3.25 7.89 13.09
N VAL A 31 -2.32 7.12 12.55
CA VAL A 31 -1.08 7.64 11.96
C VAL A 31 -1.13 7.43 10.47
N ALA A 32 -1.01 8.53 9.70
CA ALA A 32 -0.94 8.49 8.25
C ALA A 32 0.27 7.65 7.81
N ASP A 33 0.07 6.86 6.78
CA ASP A 33 1.01 5.87 6.29
C ASP A 33 1.78 6.36 5.05
N GLY A 34 2.63 5.50 4.49
CA GLY A 34 3.37 5.79 3.26
C GLY A 34 4.76 6.39 3.49
N ALA A 35 5.31 6.97 2.41
CA ALA A 35 6.67 7.49 2.39
C ALA A 35 6.85 8.82 3.15
N GLY A 36 5.78 9.61 3.21
CA GLY A 36 5.72 10.89 3.93
C GLY A 36 5.17 10.77 5.35
N ALA A 37 5.07 9.56 5.90
CA ALA A 37 4.61 9.34 7.26
C ALA A 37 5.35 10.25 8.27
N PRO A 38 4.67 10.76 9.33
CA PRO A 38 5.23 11.73 10.28
C PRO A 38 6.20 11.08 11.26
N VAL A 39 7.30 10.53 10.74
CA VAL A 39 8.25 9.70 11.50
C VAL A 39 8.99 10.46 12.60
N GLY A 40 9.15 11.77 12.49
CA GLY A 40 9.76 12.62 13.51
C GLY A 40 8.91 12.73 14.78
N LEU A 41 7.61 12.49 14.67
CA LEU A 41 6.69 12.60 15.80
C LEU A 41 6.42 11.27 16.54
N GLY A 42 7.02 10.17 16.10
CA GLY A 42 6.71 8.84 16.64
C GLY A 42 7.04 8.69 18.13
N ARG A 43 8.24 9.13 18.59
CA ARG A 43 8.62 9.09 20.01
C ARG A 43 7.78 10.04 20.85
N SER A 44 7.56 11.23 20.35
CA SER A 44 6.75 12.26 21.02
C SER A 44 5.32 11.77 21.24
N LEU A 45 4.70 11.13 20.22
CA LEU A 45 3.39 10.53 20.35
C LEU A 45 3.37 9.39 21.39
N ALA A 46 4.34 8.48 21.32
CA ALA A 46 4.42 7.35 22.26
C ALA A 46 4.62 7.83 23.71
N TYR A 47 5.45 8.83 23.92
CA TYR A 47 5.65 9.44 25.23
C TYR A 47 4.35 10.08 25.76
N ALA A 48 3.71 10.96 24.96
CA ALA A 48 2.46 11.61 25.33
C ALA A 48 1.34 10.59 25.61
N ALA A 49 1.25 9.50 24.82
CA ALA A 49 0.27 8.43 25.01
C ALA A 49 0.50 7.65 26.31
N ARG A 50 1.78 7.40 26.70
CA ARG A 50 2.15 6.75 27.96
C ARG A 50 1.75 7.62 29.16
N GLU A 51 2.01 8.92 29.10
CA GLU A 51 1.65 9.88 30.17
C GLU A 51 0.13 9.97 30.36
N VAL A 52 -0.64 10.00 29.28
CA VAL A 52 -2.12 10.05 29.35
C VAL A 52 -2.71 8.71 29.79
N GLY A 53 -2.13 7.61 29.33
CA GLY A 53 -2.58 6.25 29.60
C GLY A 53 -3.87 5.88 28.85
N GLY A 54 -3.91 4.67 28.32
CA GLY A 54 -5.10 4.12 27.67
C GLY A 54 -5.41 4.68 26.27
N VAL A 55 -4.46 5.34 25.60
CA VAL A 55 -4.58 5.79 24.21
C VAL A 55 -4.44 4.58 23.29
N ARG A 56 -5.26 4.48 22.23
CA ARG A 56 -5.26 3.41 21.23
C ARG A 56 -4.60 3.90 19.93
N LEU A 57 -4.10 2.97 19.11
CA LEU A 57 -3.35 3.29 17.91
C LEU A 57 -3.92 2.56 16.68
N LEU A 58 -4.07 3.27 15.57
CA LEU A 58 -4.41 2.73 14.24
C LEU A 58 -3.26 3.03 13.27
N LEU A 59 -2.73 1.97 12.65
CA LEU A 59 -1.64 2.03 11.69
C LEU A 59 -2.10 1.54 10.32
N GLY A 60 -1.59 2.16 9.26
CA GLY A 60 -1.73 1.73 7.86
C GLY A 60 -0.50 1.00 7.34
N TRP A 61 -0.17 1.24 6.07
CA TRP A 61 0.98 0.66 5.40
C TRP A 61 2.26 1.38 5.78
N SER A 62 3.17 0.69 6.44
CA SER A 62 4.46 1.23 6.85
C SER A 62 5.60 0.50 6.16
N PHE A 63 6.45 1.20 5.40
CA PHE A 63 7.66 0.64 4.78
C PHE A 63 8.69 0.26 5.84
N ARG A 64 8.79 1.11 6.83
CA ARG A 64 9.47 0.90 8.10
C ARG A 64 8.52 1.44 9.15
N LEU A 65 8.57 0.87 10.34
CA LEU A 65 7.97 1.58 11.44
C LEU A 65 8.54 2.99 11.46
N PRO A 66 7.66 4.01 11.63
CA PRO A 66 8.16 5.30 12.05
C PRO A 66 9.02 5.02 13.28
N VAL A 67 10.34 5.02 13.10
CA VAL A 67 11.26 4.87 14.22
C VAL A 67 11.36 6.25 14.85
N PRO A 68 11.04 6.36 16.08
CA PRO A 68 10.75 5.30 17.02
C PRO A 68 9.35 5.38 17.64
N LEU A 69 8.32 5.03 16.91
CA LEU A 69 7.03 4.78 17.52
C LEU A 69 7.15 3.49 18.34
N ASP A 70 6.97 3.57 19.64
CA ASP A 70 6.89 2.39 20.51
C ASP A 70 5.42 1.95 20.66
N PRO A 71 4.99 0.86 19.98
CA PRO A 71 3.62 0.38 20.10
C PRO A 71 3.25 -0.07 21.51
N LEU A 72 4.22 -0.39 22.37
CA LEU A 72 3.98 -0.78 23.76
C LEU A 72 3.46 0.37 24.63
N ALA A 73 3.57 1.62 24.16
CA ALA A 73 2.95 2.78 24.80
C ALA A 73 1.41 2.79 24.67
N PHE A 74 0.84 1.91 23.83
CA PHE A 74 -0.58 1.85 23.51
C PHE A 74 -1.16 0.49 23.89
N PRO A 75 -2.25 0.42 24.68
CA PRO A 75 -2.84 -0.85 25.10
C PRO A 75 -3.57 -1.61 23.98
N ASP A 76 -3.96 -0.94 22.89
CA ASP A 76 -4.59 -1.54 21.72
C ASP A 76 -3.98 -0.91 20.45
N VAL A 77 -3.29 -1.72 19.67
CA VAL A 77 -2.69 -1.32 18.39
C VAL A 77 -3.34 -2.11 17.27
N ARG A 78 -4.03 -1.43 16.37
CA ARG A 78 -4.62 -2.02 15.18
C ARG A 78 -3.79 -1.66 13.96
N ALA A 79 -3.58 -2.62 13.05
CA ALA A 79 -2.90 -2.40 11.78
C ALA A 79 -3.75 -2.92 10.63
N ILE A 80 -4.03 -2.07 9.65
CA ILE A 80 -4.76 -2.43 8.42
C ILE A 80 -3.87 -3.26 7.50
N ILE A 81 -2.55 -2.99 7.53
CA ILE A 81 -1.53 -3.79 6.88
C ILE A 81 -0.55 -4.22 7.96
N GLY A 82 -0.52 -5.52 8.25
CA GLY A 82 0.21 -6.09 9.38
C GLY A 82 1.68 -6.43 9.10
N GLY A 83 2.14 -6.24 7.86
CA GLY A 83 3.46 -6.65 7.39
C GLY A 83 4.59 -5.66 7.68
N TYR A 84 5.70 -5.85 6.94
CA TYR A 84 6.89 -4.99 6.95
C TYR A 84 7.54 -4.79 8.32
N GLY A 85 7.49 -5.82 9.18
CA GLY A 85 8.17 -5.83 10.46
C GLY A 85 7.33 -5.43 11.67
N LEU A 86 6.09 -4.96 11.48
CA LEU A 86 5.19 -4.65 12.60
C LEU A 86 4.99 -5.87 13.50
N ARG A 87 4.51 -6.98 12.95
CA ARG A 87 4.26 -8.19 13.71
C ARG A 87 5.54 -8.90 14.17
N ARG A 88 6.57 -8.90 13.31
CA ARG A 88 7.87 -9.50 13.62
C ARG A 88 8.55 -8.83 14.82
N ARG A 89 8.36 -7.49 14.97
CA ARG A 89 8.98 -6.71 16.04
C ARG A 89 8.15 -6.70 17.33
N PHE A 90 6.81 -6.72 17.24
CA PHE A 90 5.91 -6.48 18.37
C PHE A 90 5.00 -7.66 18.70
N GLY A 91 5.14 -8.81 18.00
CA GLY A 91 4.43 -10.04 18.31
C GLY A 91 2.91 -9.86 18.34
N GLY A 92 2.25 -10.50 19.31
CA GLY A 92 0.79 -10.43 19.48
C GLY A 92 0.25 -9.08 19.99
N HIS A 93 1.09 -8.07 20.20
CA HIS A 93 0.64 -6.73 20.64
C HIS A 93 0.01 -5.91 19.51
N VAL A 94 0.37 -6.18 18.24
CA VAL A 94 -0.23 -5.52 17.08
C VAL A 94 -1.30 -6.45 16.48
N HIS A 95 -2.54 -6.00 16.47
CA HIS A 95 -3.70 -6.74 15.95
C HIS A 95 -3.95 -6.37 14.50
N TYR A 96 -3.68 -7.31 13.59
CA TYR A 96 -3.98 -7.13 12.17
C TYR A 96 -5.48 -7.17 11.91
N VAL A 97 -5.97 -6.20 11.14
CA VAL A 97 -7.36 -6.09 10.68
C VAL A 97 -7.39 -6.35 9.18
N PRO A 98 -7.85 -7.52 8.74
CA PRO A 98 -7.93 -7.81 7.30
C PRO A 98 -9.02 -6.95 6.66
N ALA A 99 -8.60 -6.08 5.72
CA ALA A 99 -9.52 -5.22 4.99
C ALA A 99 -8.99 -4.94 3.58
N ARG A 100 -9.90 -4.87 2.61
CA ARG A 100 -9.59 -4.28 1.30
C ARG A 100 -9.33 -2.78 1.48
N LEU A 101 -8.44 -2.20 0.70
CA LEU A 101 -8.18 -0.76 0.81
C LEU A 101 -9.43 0.08 0.54
N SER A 102 -10.27 -0.33 -0.42
CA SER A 102 -11.54 0.35 -0.69
C SER A 102 -12.51 0.35 0.49
N ALA A 103 -12.41 -0.60 1.42
CA ALA A 103 -13.27 -0.69 2.61
C ALA A 103 -12.75 0.13 3.80
N VAL A 104 -11.47 0.52 3.79
CA VAL A 104 -10.84 1.23 4.91
C VAL A 104 -11.52 2.56 5.23
N PRO A 105 -11.88 3.41 4.25
CA PRO A 105 -12.62 4.64 4.55
C PRO A 105 -13.91 4.41 5.30
N ALA A 106 -14.70 3.41 4.91
CA ALA A 106 -15.93 3.06 5.62
C ALA A 106 -15.66 2.60 7.07
N LEU A 107 -14.61 1.81 7.29
CA LEU A 107 -14.18 1.42 8.64
C LEU A 107 -13.75 2.64 9.47
N VAL A 108 -13.03 3.59 8.86
CA VAL A 108 -12.63 4.83 9.51
C VAL A 108 -13.83 5.67 9.92
N HIS A 109 -14.82 5.81 9.05
CA HIS A 109 -16.04 6.60 9.35
C HIS A 109 -16.97 5.95 10.37
N THR A 110 -17.02 4.62 10.44
CA THR A 110 -18.09 3.93 11.20
C THR A 110 -17.59 3.16 12.42
N VAL A 111 -16.41 2.53 12.32
CA VAL A 111 -15.90 1.61 13.35
C VAL A 111 -14.74 2.24 14.13
N PHE A 112 -13.71 2.71 13.44
CA PHE A 112 -12.53 3.25 14.11
C PHE A 112 -12.79 4.65 14.64
N ARG A 113 -13.30 5.56 13.83
CA ARG A 113 -13.62 6.95 14.18
C ARG A 113 -12.49 7.60 14.99
N PRO A 114 -11.30 7.76 14.39
CA PRO A 114 -10.15 8.29 15.12
C PRO A 114 -10.43 9.70 15.65
N ASP A 115 -10.02 9.97 16.89
CA ASP A 115 -10.08 11.29 17.50
C ASP A 115 -8.98 12.20 16.93
N VAL A 116 -7.84 11.60 16.63
CA VAL A 116 -6.64 12.31 16.14
C VAL A 116 -6.09 11.60 14.92
N LEU A 117 -5.72 12.37 13.89
CA LEU A 117 -4.87 11.95 12.78
C LEU A 117 -3.50 12.64 12.93
N LEU A 118 -2.45 11.85 13.09
CA LEU A 118 -1.08 12.33 12.98
C LEU A 118 -0.62 12.16 11.52
N ALA A 119 -0.24 13.23 10.85
CA ALA A 119 0.06 13.21 9.41
C ALA A 119 1.32 14.00 9.04
N GLY A 120 2.07 13.49 8.04
CA GLY A 120 3.05 14.27 7.32
C GLY A 120 2.36 15.11 6.23
N LEU A 121 2.51 16.41 6.29
CA LEU A 121 1.89 17.33 5.33
C LEU A 121 2.94 18.29 4.77
N ARG A 122 2.66 18.87 3.60
CA ARG A 122 3.50 19.89 3.00
C ARG A 122 2.74 21.21 2.79
N PRO A 123 3.44 22.35 2.73
CA PRO A 123 2.84 23.59 2.27
C PRO A 123 2.41 23.49 0.81
N GLY A 124 1.23 24.01 0.50
CA GLY A 124 0.69 24.10 -0.85
C GLY A 124 -0.15 25.34 -1.05
N PRO A 125 -0.66 25.59 -2.26
CA PRO A 125 -1.57 26.68 -2.52
C PRO A 125 -2.81 26.59 -1.61
N GLY A 126 -3.02 27.61 -0.79
CA GLY A 126 -4.20 27.69 0.08
C GLY A 126 -4.11 26.95 1.42
N GLY A 127 -2.98 26.33 1.78
CA GLY A 127 -2.80 25.67 3.07
C GLY A 127 -1.90 24.43 3.04
N LEU A 128 -2.05 23.57 4.04
CA LEU A 128 -1.31 22.33 4.15
C LEU A 128 -2.03 21.20 3.41
N THR A 129 -1.27 20.38 2.67
CA THR A 129 -1.81 19.28 1.86
C THR A 129 -0.95 18.02 2.00
N PHE A 130 -1.47 16.89 1.55
CA PHE A 130 -0.70 15.65 1.42
C PHE A 130 0.41 15.82 0.37
N GLY A 131 1.46 14.99 0.47
CA GLY A 131 2.64 15.07 -0.40
C GLY A 131 2.84 13.82 -1.24
N SER A 132 3.54 12.83 -0.71
CA SER A 132 3.90 11.58 -1.38
C SER A 132 2.81 10.49 -1.35
N GLU A 133 1.74 10.72 -0.62
CA GLU A 133 0.55 9.86 -0.54
C GLU A 133 -0.68 10.66 -0.10
N VAL A 134 -1.86 10.08 -0.34
CA VAL A 134 -3.12 10.48 0.29
C VAL A 134 -3.67 9.31 1.12
N GLY A 135 -3.57 8.10 0.59
CA GLY A 135 -4.00 6.89 1.27
C GLY A 135 -5.46 6.95 1.72
N TRP A 136 -5.70 6.42 2.89
CA TRP A 136 -6.96 6.48 3.62
C TRP A 136 -7.00 7.65 4.64
N ALA A 137 -5.90 8.40 4.78
CA ALA A 137 -5.78 9.47 5.77
C ALA A 137 -6.82 10.57 5.57
N ARG A 138 -7.19 10.87 4.31
CA ARG A 138 -8.25 11.83 4.02
C ARG A 138 -9.60 11.42 4.63
N ALA A 139 -9.93 10.15 4.66
CA ALA A 139 -11.16 9.66 5.30
C ALA A 139 -11.18 9.94 6.81
N ALA A 140 -10.02 9.91 7.49
CA ALA A 140 -9.95 10.29 8.90
C ALA A 140 -10.24 11.79 9.12
N VAL A 141 -9.75 12.65 8.21
CA VAL A 141 -10.09 14.09 8.22
C VAL A 141 -11.58 14.30 8.02
N ASP A 142 -12.16 13.65 7.01
CA ASP A 142 -13.57 13.78 6.67
C ASP A 142 -14.48 13.15 7.76
N ALA A 143 -13.98 12.21 8.55
CA ALA A 143 -14.63 11.66 9.75
C ALA A 143 -14.55 12.58 10.98
N GLY A 144 -13.86 13.71 10.89
CA GLY A 144 -13.75 14.72 11.94
C GLY A 144 -12.57 14.54 12.89
N ALA A 145 -11.57 13.72 12.53
CA ALA A 145 -10.34 13.60 13.33
C ALA A 145 -9.60 14.96 13.39
N ARG A 146 -9.10 15.31 14.58
CA ARG A 146 -8.19 16.45 14.74
C ARG A 146 -6.86 16.15 14.04
N VAL A 147 -6.46 16.99 13.10
CA VAL A 147 -5.20 16.82 12.36
C VAL A 147 -4.04 17.45 13.13
N LEU A 148 -3.06 16.62 13.50
CA LEU A 148 -1.77 17.04 14.06
C LEU A 148 -0.70 16.76 13.01
N ALA A 149 0.02 17.80 12.59
CA ALA A 149 0.93 17.70 11.45
C ALA A 149 2.40 17.80 11.82
N GLU A 150 3.20 16.94 11.21
CA GLU A 150 4.59 17.21 10.89
C GLU A 150 4.62 17.88 9.51
N VAL A 151 4.89 19.17 9.46
CA VAL A 151 5.01 19.91 8.18
C VAL A 151 6.36 19.60 7.58
N ASN A 152 6.37 19.01 6.39
CA ASN A 152 7.58 18.55 5.72
C ASN A 152 7.68 19.14 4.31
N VAL A 153 8.59 20.11 4.14
CA VAL A 153 8.83 20.76 2.84
C VAL A 153 9.59 19.86 1.85
N GLY A 154 10.20 18.78 2.33
CA GLY A 154 10.85 17.77 1.50
C GLY A 154 9.88 16.81 0.77
N LEU A 155 8.57 16.86 1.06
CA LEU A 155 7.58 16.05 0.36
C LEU A 155 7.23 16.65 -1.01
N PRO A 156 6.97 15.81 -2.05
CA PRO A 156 6.60 16.29 -3.39
C PRO A 156 5.20 16.91 -3.43
N ALA A 157 4.98 17.86 -4.33
CA ALA A 157 3.68 18.46 -4.64
C ALA A 157 2.91 17.57 -5.61
N ALA A 158 2.45 16.38 -5.14
CA ALA A 158 1.84 15.38 -6.01
C ALA A 158 0.35 15.11 -5.74
N SER A 159 -0.23 15.70 -4.68
CA SER A 159 -1.62 15.48 -4.30
C SER A 159 -2.62 16.22 -5.17
N LEU A 160 -3.72 15.55 -5.52
CA LEU A 160 -4.94 16.12 -6.13
C LEU A 160 -5.94 16.61 -5.08
N GLU A 161 -5.72 16.29 -3.80
CA GLU A 161 -6.65 16.66 -2.72
C GLU A 161 -6.52 18.14 -2.37
N PRO A 162 -7.63 18.78 -2.00
CA PRO A 162 -7.59 20.15 -1.51
C PRO A 162 -6.83 20.23 -0.16
N PRO A 163 -6.33 21.42 0.22
CA PRO A 163 -5.74 21.63 1.52
C PRO A 163 -6.64 21.16 2.66
N LEU A 164 -6.02 20.73 3.76
CA LEU A 164 -6.73 20.25 4.93
C LEU A 164 -7.21 21.42 5.78
N PRO A 165 -8.46 21.38 6.29
CA PRO A 165 -8.93 22.38 7.25
C PRO A 165 -8.32 22.11 8.65
N ASP A 166 -8.23 23.15 9.46
CA ASP A 166 -7.98 23.09 10.91
C ASP A 166 -6.79 22.21 11.33
N VAL A 167 -5.65 22.38 10.67
CA VAL A 167 -4.43 21.66 10.98
C VAL A 167 -3.68 22.31 12.14
N THR A 168 -3.31 21.51 13.15
CA THR A 168 -2.38 21.92 14.21
C THR A 168 -0.96 21.47 13.86
N VAL A 169 -0.05 22.41 13.64
CA VAL A 169 1.36 22.12 13.35
C VAL A 169 2.07 21.75 14.66
N ILE A 170 2.61 20.54 14.72
CA ILE A 170 3.38 20.05 15.86
C ILE A 170 4.88 20.25 15.65
N ALA A 171 5.39 19.94 14.47
CA ALA A 171 6.79 20.11 14.10
C ALA A 171 6.94 20.44 12.62
N GLU A 172 8.11 20.96 12.24
CA GLU A 172 8.49 21.22 10.86
C GLU A 172 9.80 20.50 10.52
N THR A 173 9.95 20.06 9.27
CA THR A 173 11.12 19.35 8.76
C THR A 173 11.27 19.53 7.25
N ASP A 174 12.45 19.22 6.73
CA ASP A 174 12.79 19.18 5.30
C ASP A 174 13.23 17.77 4.85
N ARG A 175 12.89 16.77 5.65
CA ARG A 175 13.32 15.38 5.44
C ARG A 175 12.79 14.84 4.11
N PRO A 176 13.62 14.16 3.28
CA PRO A 176 13.12 13.48 2.08
C PRO A 176 12.12 12.39 2.47
N PRO A 177 11.17 12.04 1.57
CA PRO A 177 10.30 10.89 1.76
C PRO A 177 11.09 9.61 2.02
N LEU A 178 10.49 8.68 2.75
CA LEU A 178 11.14 7.40 3.04
C LEU A 178 11.30 6.59 1.74
N PRO A 179 12.52 6.19 1.36
CA PRO A 179 12.71 5.37 0.18
C PRO A 179 12.22 3.94 0.43
N LEU A 180 11.56 3.36 -0.57
CA LEU A 180 11.27 1.93 -0.60
C LEU A 180 12.36 1.25 -1.43
N PRO A 181 13.21 0.40 -0.83
CA PRO A 181 14.19 -0.36 -1.59
C PRO A 181 13.48 -1.28 -2.58
N LEU A 182 13.78 -1.10 -3.86
CA LEU A 182 13.27 -1.98 -4.91
C LEU A 182 14.12 -3.26 -4.95
N PRO A 183 13.49 -4.44 -5.14
CA PRO A 183 14.25 -5.67 -5.37
C PRO A 183 15.10 -5.52 -6.62
N VAL A 184 16.33 -6.02 -6.57
CA VAL A 184 17.16 -6.16 -7.78
C VAL A 184 16.46 -7.17 -8.70
N PRO A 185 16.21 -6.85 -9.98
CA PRO A 185 15.64 -7.80 -10.92
C PRO A 185 16.50 -9.07 -11.00
N ASP A 186 15.84 -10.22 -10.97
CA ASP A 186 16.44 -11.52 -11.21
C ASP A 186 15.85 -12.15 -12.48
N PRO A 187 16.52 -13.13 -13.11
CA PRO A 187 16.04 -13.72 -14.37
C PRO A 187 14.64 -14.34 -14.30
N VAL A 188 14.21 -14.83 -13.13
CA VAL A 188 12.88 -15.38 -12.93
C VAL A 188 11.84 -14.27 -12.98
N THR A 189 12.07 -13.19 -12.26
CA THR A 189 11.20 -12.01 -12.21
C THR A 189 11.12 -11.34 -13.59
N GLU A 190 12.23 -11.24 -14.32
CA GLU A 190 12.27 -10.69 -15.69
C GLU A 190 11.47 -11.54 -16.69
N ALA A 191 11.60 -12.88 -16.61
CA ALA A 191 10.84 -13.79 -17.44
C ALA A 191 9.33 -13.71 -17.19
N ILE A 192 8.91 -13.57 -15.94
CA ILE A 192 7.52 -13.31 -15.56
C ILE A 192 7.05 -11.97 -16.13
N GLY A 193 7.83 -10.90 -15.90
CA GLY A 193 7.53 -9.55 -16.39
C GLY A 193 7.31 -9.50 -17.90
N THR A 194 8.18 -10.15 -18.67
CA THR A 194 8.06 -10.26 -20.14
C THR A 194 6.75 -10.95 -20.57
N ARG A 195 6.37 -12.04 -19.89
CA ARG A 195 5.10 -12.74 -20.21
C ARG A 195 3.89 -11.88 -19.86
N VAL A 196 3.93 -11.20 -18.72
CA VAL A 196 2.85 -10.28 -18.30
C VAL A 196 2.72 -9.14 -19.30
N ALA A 197 3.82 -8.51 -19.73
CA ALA A 197 3.82 -7.43 -20.72
C ALA A 197 3.17 -7.86 -22.04
N GLY A 198 3.38 -9.12 -22.47
CA GLY A 198 2.74 -9.70 -23.66
C GLY A 198 1.21 -9.84 -23.58
N LEU A 199 0.61 -9.69 -22.40
CA LEU A 199 -0.84 -9.72 -22.19
C LEU A 199 -1.46 -8.31 -22.25
N VAL A 200 -0.66 -7.25 -22.22
CA VAL A 200 -1.12 -5.86 -22.19
C VAL A 200 -1.32 -5.32 -23.59
N THR A 201 -2.52 -4.81 -23.87
CA THR A 201 -2.85 -4.21 -25.16
C THR A 201 -2.59 -2.71 -25.18
N PRO A 202 -2.30 -2.11 -26.35
CA PRO A 202 -2.12 -0.65 -26.47
C PRO A 202 -3.33 0.13 -25.91
N GLY A 203 -3.04 1.15 -25.11
CA GLY A 203 -4.07 2.01 -24.50
C GLY A 203 -4.77 1.42 -23.25
N ALA A 204 -4.39 0.22 -22.80
CA ALA A 204 -4.90 -0.33 -21.56
C ALA A 204 -4.56 0.55 -20.36
N SER A 205 -5.43 0.54 -19.35
CA SER A 205 -5.10 1.04 -18.01
C SER A 205 -4.41 -0.07 -17.22
N VAL A 206 -3.21 0.21 -16.70
CA VAL A 206 -2.43 -0.78 -15.97
C VAL A 206 -2.39 -0.41 -14.48
N GLN A 207 -2.73 -1.38 -13.65
CA GLN A 207 -2.44 -1.38 -12.22
C GLN A 207 -1.36 -2.41 -11.93
N PHE A 208 -0.46 -2.10 -11.00
CA PHE A 208 0.57 -3.02 -10.55
C PHE A 208 0.79 -2.87 -9.03
N GLY A 209 1.22 -3.98 -8.41
CA GLY A 209 1.60 -3.98 -6.99
C GLY A 209 3.06 -3.55 -6.79
N PRO A 210 3.43 -3.09 -5.58
CA PRO A 210 4.82 -2.80 -5.25
C PRO A 210 5.64 -4.10 -5.27
N GLY A 211 6.79 -4.06 -5.95
CA GLY A 211 7.74 -5.17 -5.97
C GLY A 211 8.22 -5.58 -7.35
N GLY A 212 9.17 -6.52 -7.37
CA GLY A 212 9.94 -6.85 -8.58
C GLY A 212 9.12 -7.28 -9.79
N VAL A 213 8.03 -8.03 -9.60
CA VAL A 213 7.19 -8.52 -10.72
C VAL A 213 6.46 -7.37 -11.41
N GLY A 214 5.83 -6.45 -10.64
CA GLY A 214 5.14 -5.29 -11.21
C GLY A 214 6.09 -4.38 -11.97
N ASP A 215 7.22 -4.06 -11.38
CA ASP A 215 8.26 -3.24 -12.00
C ASP A 215 8.86 -3.91 -13.25
N ALA A 216 9.12 -5.22 -13.22
CA ALA A 216 9.61 -5.97 -14.37
C ALA A 216 8.59 -5.98 -15.52
N ALA A 217 7.30 -6.13 -15.21
CA ALA A 217 6.24 -6.07 -16.21
C ALA A 217 6.20 -4.70 -16.90
N LEU A 218 6.23 -3.59 -16.14
CA LEU A 218 6.23 -2.25 -16.72
C LEU A 218 7.48 -1.99 -17.57
N ARG A 219 8.65 -2.41 -17.13
CA ARG A 219 9.91 -2.30 -17.90
C ARG A 219 9.89 -3.09 -19.21
N ALA A 220 9.18 -4.22 -19.23
CA ALA A 220 9.04 -5.08 -20.41
C ALA A 220 7.92 -4.64 -21.38
N LEU A 221 7.10 -3.63 -21.03
CA LEU A 221 6.06 -3.13 -21.93
C LEU A 221 6.66 -2.53 -23.20
N GLU A 222 6.06 -2.82 -24.35
CA GLU A 222 6.42 -2.28 -25.66
C GLU A 222 5.28 -1.47 -26.29
N VAL A 223 4.19 -1.30 -25.57
CA VAL A 223 2.98 -0.58 -26.01
C VAL A 223 2.63 0.56 -25.07
N PRO A 224 2.03 1.66 -25.57
CA PRO A 224 1.61 2.75 -24.70
C PRO A 224 0.44 2.34 -23.80
N VAL A 225 0.51 2.74 -22.54
CA VAL A 225 -0.49 2.42 -21.52
C VAL A 225 -0.79 3.62 -20.61
N HIS A 226 -1.96 3.63 -20.00
CA HIS A 226 -2.27 4.50 -18.86
C HIS A 226 -1.88 3.81 -17.57
N VAL A 227 -1.36 4.54 -16.60
CA VAL A 227 -1.13 4.04 -15.25
C VAL A 227 -2.27 4.51 -14.35
N ASP A 228 -3.06 3.57 -13.84
CA ASP A 228 -4.16 3.79 -12.89
C ASP A 228 -4.04 2.74 -11.80
N SER A 229 -3.31 3.08 -10.75
CA SER A 229 -2.78 2.10 -9.81
C SER A 229 -2.94 2.56 -8.36
N GLY A 230 -2.72 1.67 -7.40
CA GLY A 230 -2.57 2.04 -5.99
C GLY A 230 -1.25 2.74 -5.71
N ILE A 231 -0.24 2.48 -6.54
CA ILE A 231 1.13 2.96 -6.34
C ILE A 231 1.75 3.41 -7.67
N VAL A 232 2.66 4.39 -7.59
CA VAL A 232 3.60 4.77 -8.65
C VAL A 232 5.02 4.53 -8.13
N SER A 233 5.84 3.84 -8.94
CA SER A 233 7.26 3.53 -8.66
C SER A 233 8.18 4.07 -9.75
N ASP A 234 9.49 3.88 -9.59
CA ASP A 234 10.51 4.28 -10.57
C ASP A 234 10.29 3.65 -11.96
N ALA A 235 9.60 2.51 -12.06
CA ALA A 235 9.26 1.89 -13.34
C ALA A 235 8.35 2.77 -14.23
N VAL A 236 7.60 3.69 -13.63
CA VAL A 236 6.77 4.64 -14.39
C VAL A 236 7.61 5.74 -15.01
N ILE A 237 8.72 6.12 -14.39
CA ILE A 237 9.71 7.05 -14.97
C ILE A 237 10.32 6.44 -16.23
N ASP A 238 10.72 5.16 -16.16
CA ASP A 238 11.24 4.44 -17.32
C ASP A 238 10.20 4.34 -18.46
N LEU A 239 8.95 4.12 -18.10
CA LEU A 239 7.84 4.06 -19.06
C LEU A 239 7.65 5.41 -19.78
N GLU A 240 7.69 6.53 -19.04
CA GLU A 240 7.64 7.88 -19.61
C GLU A 240 8.85 8.15 -20.52
N ALA A 241 10.05 7.82 -20.07
CA ALA A 241 11.29 8.03 -20.83
C ALA A 241 11.30 7.28 -22.18
N ARG A 242 10.61 6.14 -22.27
CA ARG A 242 10.41 5.37 -23.51
C ARG A 242 9.23 5.86 -24.36
N GLY A 243 8.49 6.89 -23.93
CA GLY A 243 7.30 7.41 -24.63
C GLY A 243 6.09 6.49 -24.57
N LEU A 244 6.03 5.57 -23.60
CA LEU A 244 4.97 4.57 -23.45
C LEU A 244 3.97 4.93 -22.33
N LEU A 245 4.19 5.99 -21.56
CA LEU A 245 3.22 6.50 -20.60
C LEU A 245 2.18 7.38 -21.30
N ALA A 246 0.95 6.90 -21.38
CA ALA A 246 -0.15 7.64 -21.99
C ALA A 246 -0.85 8.51 -20.94
N GLY A 247 -0.54 9.81 -20.95
CA GLY A 247 -1.13 10.78 -20.05
C GLY A 247 -0.56 10.74 -18.63
N GLN A 248 -1.23 11.45 -17.72
CA GLN A 248 -0.79 11.55 -16.34
C GLN A 248 -1.22 10.30 -15.55
N PRO A 249 -0.33 9.71 -14.75
CA PRO A 249 -0.68 8.61 -13.85
C PRO A 249 -1.71 9.04 -12.81
N LEU A 250 -2.47 8.07 -12.30
CA LEU A 250 -3.31 8.22 -11.11
C LEU A 250 -2.94 7.14 -10.11
N ALA A 251 -2.66 7.56 -8.87
CA ALA A 251 -2.33 6.62 -7.79
C ALA A 251 -2.76 7.16 -6.42
N THR A 252 -2.49 6.42 -5.36
CA THR A 252 -2.71 6.87 -3.98
C THR A 252 -1.42 6.99 -3.18
N TYR A 253 -0.35 6.30 -3.62
CA TYR A 253 0.98 6.33 -3.00
C TYR A 253 2.09 6.49 -4.05
N LEU A 254 3.16 7.18 -3.67
CA LEU A 254 4.46 7.06 -4.31
C LEU A 254 5.33 6.13 -3.47
N ALA A 255 6.07 5.22 -4.10
CA ALA A 255 7.03 4.39 -3.41
C ALA A 255 8.15 3.94 -4.35
N GLY A 256 9.37 4.31 -4.03
CA GLY A 256 10.55 3.99 -4.83
C GLY A 256 11.81 4.64 -4.27
N THR A 257 12.75 4.89 -5.17
CA THR A 257 13.97 5.64 -4.87
C THR A 257 13.68 7.15 -4.77
N PRO A 258 14.63 7.98 -4.34
CA PRO A 258 14.45 9.44 -4.37
C PRO A 258 13.99 9.98 -5.73
N ALA A 259 14.35 9.31 -6.84
CA ALA A 259 14.00 9.73 -8.19
C ALA A 259 12.48 9.82 -8.43
N VAL A 260 11.68 8.90 -7.88
CA VAL A 260 10.22 8.95 -8.07
C VAL A 260 9.59 10.16 -7.37
N TYR A 261 10.12 10.56 -6.23
CA TYR A 261 9.61 11.72 -5.48
C TYR A 261 10.00 13.04 -6.17
N GLU A 262 11.23 13.14 -6.67
CA GLU A 262 11.69 14.29 -7.47
C GLU A 262 10.88 14.40 -8.79
N TRP A 263 10.68 13.27 -9.48
CA TRP A 263 9.89 13.23 -10.71
C TRP A 263 8.43 13.62 -10.49
N ALA A 264 7.85 13.26 -9.33
CA ALA A 264 6.45 13.54 -9.01
C ALA A 264 6.21 14.99 -8.51
N ASP A 265 7.26 15.72 -8.14
CA ASP A 265 7.09 17.08 -7.62
C ASP A 265 6.49 18.01 -8.69
N GLY A 266 5.42 18.71 -8.32
CA GLY A 266 4.64 19.55 -9.25
C GLY A 266 3.72 18.77 -10.20
N ARG A 267 3.59 17.45 -10.08
CA ARG A 267 2.71 16.61 -10.91
C ARG A 267 1.55 16.08 -10.06
N PRO A 268 0.39 16.75 -9.99
CA PRO A 268 -0.74 16.31 -9.18
C PRO A 268 -1.36 15.04 -9.75
N MET A 269 -1.09 13.90 -9.12
CA MET A 269 -1.52 12.56 -9.55
C MET A 269 -2.06 11.69 -8.42
N LEU A 270 -1.93 12.14 -7.15
CA LEU A 270 -2.30 11.32 -6.01
C LEU A 270 -3.68 11.69 -5.48
N ALA A 271 -4.56 10.71 -5.40
CA ALA A 271 -5.90 10.83 -4.88
C ALA A 271 -6.17 9.86 -3.73
N ARG A 272 -7.24 10.10 -3.00
CA ARG A 272 -7.72 9.25 -1.92
C ARG A 272 -8.08 7.84 -2.39
N VAL A 273 -8.05 6.89 -1.47
CA VAL A 273 -8.38 5.48 -1.73
C VAL A 273 -9.76 5.31 -2.33
N GLU A 274 -10.77 6.08 -1.87
CA GLU A 274 -12.14 6.04 -2.38
C GLU A 274 -12.25 6.32 -3.87
N HIS A 275 -11.28 7.04 -4.42
CA HIS A 275 -11.21 7.30 -5.86
C HIS A 275 -10.36 6.28 -6.60
N THR A 276 -9.13 6.02 -6.12
CA THR A 276 -8.18 5.14 -6.81
C THR A 276 -8.60 3.68 -6.79
N HIS A 277 -9.26 3.23 -5.71
CA HIS A 277 -9.72 1.86 -5.52
C HIS A 277 -11.24 1.68 -5.70
N ASP A 278 -11.92 2.62 -6.38
CA ASP A 278 -13.34 2.48 -6.71
C ASP A 278 -13.54 1.39 -7.79
N PRO A 279 -14.14 0.24 -7.44
CA PRO A 279 -14.32 -0.84 -8.41
C PRO A 279 -15.23 -0.45 -9.58
N SER A 280 -16.18 0.48 -9.38
CA SER A 280 -17.09 0.93 -10.43
C SER A 280 -16.37 1.80 -11.46
N ARG A 281 -15.52 2.73 -10.99
CA ARG A 281 -14.67 3.56 -11.84
C ARG A 281 -13.68 2.71 -12.63
N LEU A 282 -13.04 1.76 -11.96
CA LEU A 282 -12.02 0.89 -12.55
C LEU A 282 -12.61 -0.09 -13.57
N ALA A 283 -13.78 -0.69 -13.30
CA ALA A 283 -14.44 -1.64 -14.21
C ALA A 283 -14.92 -0.99 -15.53
N GLY A 284 -15.03 0.33 -15.57
CA GLY A 284 -15.35 1.08 -16.80
C GLY A 284 -14.19 1.26 -17.79
N LYS A 285 -12.99 0.71 -17.45
CA LYS A 285 -11.75 0.85 -18.26
C LYS A 285 -11.29 -0.51 -18.79
N ALA A 286 -10.44 -0.51 -19.80
CA ALA A 286 -9.67 -1.69 -20.19
C ALA A 286 -8.55 -1.92 -19.14
N LEU A 287 -8.92 -2.40 -17.96
CA LEU A 287 -8.02 -2.52 -16.82
C LEU A 287 -7.25 -3.84 -16.86
N VAL A 288 -5.94 -3.78 -16.93
CA VAL A 288 -5.04 -4.91 -16.65
C VAL A 288 -4.49 -4.76 -15.24
N ALA A 289 -4.97 -5.59 -14.31
CA ALA A 289 -4.54 -5.61 -12.93
C ALA A 289 -3.43 -6.64 -12.74
N ILE A 290 -2.20 -6.17 -12.51
CA ILE A 290 -1.01 -7.01 -12.34
C ILE A 290 -0.68 -7.11 -10.87
N ASN A 291 -0.95 -8.26 -10.27
CA ASN A 291 -0.74 -8.51 -8.87
C ASN A 291 0.18 -9.72 -8.65
N THR A 292 0.91 -9.72 -7.53
CA THR A 292 1.70 -10.88 -7.11
C THR A 292 1.03 -11.58 -5.93
N ALA A 293 1.44 -12.83 -5.68
CA ALA A 293 0.95 -13.61 -4.56
C ALA A 293 2.10 -14.24 -3.78
N LEU A 294 1.84 -14.62 -2.53
CA LEU A 294 2.73 -15.46 -1.74
C LEU A 294 2.57 -16.94 -2.17
N GLU A 295 1.31 -17.35 -2.36
CA GLU A 295 0.93 -18.66 -2.86
C GLU A 295 -0.44 -18.63 -3.54
N ILE A 296 -0.68 -19.60 -4.39
CA ILE A 296 -1.96 -19.85 -5.06
C ILE A 296 -2.33 -21.33 -4.88
N ASP A 297 -3.62 -21.63 -4.69
CA ASP A 297 -4.03 -23.02 -4.62
C ASP A 297 -4.40 -23.63 -5.98
N ALA A 298 -4.62 -24.94 -5.97
CA ALA A 298 -4.88 -25.73 -7.18
C ALA A 298 -6.11 -25.30 -7.98
N VAL A 299 -7.00 -24.47 -7.44
CA VAL A 299 -8.18 -23.93 -8.14
C VAL A 299 -8.13 -22.42 -8.35
N GLY A 300 -7.06 -21.76 -7.92
CA GLY A 300 -6.82 -20.34 -8.17
C GLY A 300 -7.18 -19.39 -7.03
N GLN A 301 -7.37 -19.86 -5.78
CA GLN A 301 -7.46 -18.99 -4.61
C GLN A 301 -6.09 -18.40 -4.31
N VAL A 302 -6.03 -17.12 -3.96
CA VAL A 302 -4.78 -16.38 -3.80
C VAL A 302 -4.59 -15.93 -2.36
N ASN A 303 -3.39 -16.16 -1.82
CA ASN A 303 -2.94 -15.64 -0.53
C ASN A 303 -1.82 -14.60 -0.75
N VAL A 304 -2.03 -13.40 -0.21
CA VAL A 304 -1.04 -12.32 -0.21
C VAL A 304 -0.64 -11.88 1.21
N GLU A 305 -1.21 -12.49 2.26
CA GLU A 305 -1.13 -11.98 3.63
C GLU A 305 0.00 -12.61 4.44
N GLY A 306 0.22 -13.92 4.34
CA GLY A 306 1.23 -14.55 5.17
C GLY A 306 1.23 -16.09 5.13
N PHE A 307 2.02 -16.71 6.00
CA PHE A 307 2.17 -18.16 6.13
C PHE A 307 2.10 -18.56 7.60
N ASP A 308 1.61 -19.78 7.84
CA ASP A 308 1.68 -20.46 9.15
C ASP A 308 1.16 -19.60 10.33
N GLY A 309 0.15 -18.75 10.07
CA GLY A 309 -0.41 -17.82 11.05
C GLY A 309 0.36 -16.50 11.20
N ASP A 310 1.50 -16.33 10.52
CA ASP A 310 2.23 -15.07 10.49
C ASP A 310 1.76 -14.18 9.34
N VAL A 311 1.37 -12.94 9.68
CA VAL A 311 1.03 -11.92 8.70
C VAL A 311 2.30 -11.18 8.28
N ILE A 312 2.66 -11.24 7.00
CA ILE A 312 3.84 -10.59 6.42
C ILE A 312 3.50 -9.42 5.50
N ALA A 313 2.23 -9.29 5.12
CA ALA A 313 1.71 -8.18 4.33
C ALA A 313 0.30 -7.82 4.81
N GLY A 314 -0.63 -7.60 3.92
CA GLY A 314 -2.05 -7.36 4.17
C GLY A 314 -2.85 -7.57 2.90
N VAL A 315 -4.17 -7.60 3.00
CA VAL A 315 -5.07 -7.72 1.84
C VAL A 315 -4.79 -6.61 0.82
N GLY A 316 -4.64 -5.38 1.28
CA GLY A 316 -4.34 -4.24 0.42
C GLY A 316 -5.40 -3.98 -0.65
N GLY A 317 -4.97 -3.43 -1.79
CA GLY A 317 -5.81 -3.16 -2.96
C GLY A 317 -5.93 -4.33 -3.95
N HIS A 318 -5.24 -5.45 -3.70
CA HIS A 318 -5.23 -6.59 -4.62
C HIS A 318 -6.63 -7.04 -5.04
N PRO A 319 -7.58 -7.33 -4.11
CA PRO A 319 -8.93 -7.77 -4.50
C PRO A 319 -9.79 -6.66 -5.11
N ASP A 320 -9.50 -5.38 -4.86
CA ASP A 320 -10.23 -4.26 -5.47
C ASP A 320 -9.95 -4.20 -6.96
N TYR A 321 -8.67 -4.21 -7.35
CA TYR A 321 -8.24 -4.17 -8.74
C TYR A 321 -8.53 -5.48 -9.48
N ALA A 322 -8.29 -6.63 -8.85
CA ALA A 322 -8.60 -7.93 -9.42
C ALA A 322 -10.10 -8.05 -9.77
N GLY A 323 -10.97 -7.76 -8.80
CA GLY A 323 -12.41 -7.81 -9.02
C GLY A 323 -12.94 -6.74 -9.98
N ALA A 324 -12.29 -5.58 -10.14
CA ALA A 324 -12.64 -4.60 -11.16
C ALA A 324 -12.22 -5.08 -12.56
N ALA A 325 -11.03 -5.64 -12.69
CA ALA A 325 -10.50 -6.12 -13.96
C ALA A 325 -11.34 -7.26 -14.54
N THR A 326 -11.74 -8.25 -13.73
CA THR A 326 -12.60 -9.36 -14.17
C THR A 326 -14.01 -8.94 -14.63
N ARG A 327 -14.49 -7.76 -14.18
CA ARG A 327 -15.78 -7.18 -14.59
C ARG A 327 -15.68 -6.28 -15.81
N SER A 328 -14.47 -5.87 -16.17
CA SER A 328 -14.25 -5.01 -17.33
C SER A 328 -14.33 -5.86 -18.62
N PRO A 329 -15.11 -5.47 -19.65
CA PRO A 329 -15.21 -6.23 -20.89
C PRO A 329 -13.87 -6.43 -21.62
N SER A 330 -12.92 -5.53 -21.43
CA SER A 330 -11.56 -5.60 -21.98
C SER A 330 -10.47 -5.64 -20.91
N GLY A 331 -10.85 -5.98 -19.67
CA GLY A 331 -9.94 -6.08 -18.55
C GLY A 331 -9.34 -7.46 -18.41
N LEU A 332 -8.31 -7.55 -17.57
CA LEU A 332 -7.62 -8.79 -17.25
C LEU A 332 -7.05 -8.75 -15.83
N SER A 333 -7.48 -9.67 -15.00
CA SER A 333 -6.88 -9.88 -13.68
C SER A 333 -5.75 -10.89 -13.77
N VAL A 334 -4.52 -10.42 -13.61
CA VAL A 334 -3.29 -11.22 -13.70
C VAL A 334 -2.72 -11.42 -12.31
N VAL A 335 -2.49 -12.69 -11.95
CA VAL A 335 -1.71 -13.08 -10.78
C VAL A 335 -0.37 -13.65 -11.23
N ALA A 336 0.71 -12.96 -10.93
CA ALA A 336 2.04 -13.28 -11.42
C ALA A 336 2.99 -13.59 -10.24
N LEU A 337 3.57 -14.78 -10.23
CA LEU A 337 4.43 -15.25 -9.15
C LEU A 337 5.43 -16.31 -9.65
N PRO A 338 6.62 -16.41 -9.03
CA PRO A 338 7.58 -17.47 -9.36
C PRO A 338 7.02 -18.84 -8.92
N THR A 339 7.43 -19.91 -9.60
CA THR A 339 7.05 -21.28 -9.20
C THR A 339 7.60 -21.68 -7.84
N VAL A 340 8.74 -21.08 -7.44
CA VAL A 340 9.38 -21.28 -6.14
C VAL A 340 9.81 -19.93 -5.56
N ARG A 341 9.52 -19.69 -4.28
CA ARG A 341 9.96 -18.50 -3.54
C ARG A 341 10.59 -18.93 -2.22
N GLY A 342 11.86 -18.54 -2.00
CA GLY A 342 12.57 -18.89 -0.77
C GLY A 342 12.62 -20.39 -0.49
N GLY A 343 12.73 -21.24 -1.52
CA GLY A 343 12.74 -22.69 -1.42
C GLY A 343 11.37 -23.33 -1.24
N ARG A 344 10.29 -22.55 -1.18
CA ARG A 344 8.92 -23.03 -1.08
C ARG A 344 8.21 -22.98 -2.44
N ARG A 345 7.52 -24.03 -2.81
CA ARG A 345 6.63 -24.04 -3.98
C ARG A 345 5.45 -23.11 -3.71
N THR A 346 5.10 -22.31 -4.70
CA THR A 346 4.04 -21.29 -4.58
C THR A 346 2.67 -21.80 -5.03
N LEU A 347 2.60 -22.90 -5.80
CA LEU A 347 1.36 -23.64 -6.04
C LEU A 347 1.17 -24.70 -4.94
N VAL A 348 0.02 -24.63 -4.24
CA VAL A 348 -0.36 -25.54 -3.17
C VAL A 348 -1.69 -26.23 -3.48
N GLU A 349 -1.98 -27.40 -2.91
CA GLU A 349 -3.29 -28.05 -3.11
C GLU A 349 -4.42 -27.25 -2.45
N ARG A 350 -4.14 -26.67 -1.27
CA ARG A 350 -5.03 -25.74 -0.54
C ARG A 350 -4.18 -24.70 0.18
N LEU A 351 -4.69 -23.46 0.23
CA LEU A 351 -4.04 -22.42 0.99
C LEU A 351 -3.91 -22.78 2.46
N GLY A 352 -2.73 -22.52 3.03
CA GLY A 352 -2.47 -22.64 4.47
C GLY A 352 -2.92 -21.41 5.28
N ALA A 353 -3.31 -20.34 4.59
CA ALA A 353 -3.78 -19.06 5.15
C ALA A 353 -5.10 -18.65 4.48
N PRO A 354 -5.83 -17.65 5.01
CA PRO A 354 -7.04 -17.14 4.36
C PRO A 354 -6.79 -16.71 2.90
N ALA A 355 -7.79 -16.91 2.04
CA ALA A 355 -7.77 -16.38 0.68
C ALA A 355 -7.96 -14.87 0.70
N SER A 356 -6.97 -14.13 0.25
CA SER A 356 -7.03 -12.66 0.13
C SER A 356 -7.79 -12.24 -1.11
N THR A 357 -7.66 -13.00 -2.21
CA THR A 357 -8.41 -12.81 -3.46
C THR A 357 -9.01 -14.14 -3.90
N THR A 358 -10.30 -14.10 -4.20
CA THR A 358 -11.05 -15.31 -4.57
C THR A 358 -10.71 -15.74 -5.99
N ARG A 359 -10.81 -17.04 -6.26
CA ARG A 359 -10.58 -17.63 -7.59
C ARG A 359 -11.48 -17.05 -8.70
N SER A 360 -12.62 -16.49 -8.34
CA SER A 360 -13.52 -15.81 -9.29
C SER A 360 -12.97 -14.47 -9.81
N ASP A 361 -12.00 -13.88 -9.08
CA ASP A 361 -11.36 -12.62 -9.42
C ASP A 361 -9.95 -12.84 -10.01
N VAL A 362 -9.66 -14.06 -10.54
CA VAL A 362 -8.39 -14.42 -11.18
C VAL A 362 -8.67 -14.93 -12.59
N ASP A 363 -8.25 -14.17 -13.59
CA ASP A 363 -8.39 -14.52 -15.01
C ASP A 363 -7.19 -15.30 -15.54
N VAL A 364 -5.98 -14.78 -15.27
CA VAL A 364 -4.73 -15.34 -15.79
C VAL A 364 -3.71 -15.49 -14.68
N VAL A 365 -3.00 -16.60 -14.70
CA VAL A 365 -1.83 -16.83 -13.82
C VAL A 365 -0.57 -16.93 -14.66
N VAL A 366 0.48 -16.24 -14.22
CA VAL A 366 1.77 -16.18 -14.94
C VAL A 366 2.90 -16.62 -14.03
N THR A 367 3.73 -17.52 -14.53
CA THR A 367 4.99 -17.93 -13.90
C THR A 367 6.15 -17.74 -14.88
N GLU A 368 7.39 -17.97 -14.44
CA GLU A 368 8.55 -18.02 -15.35
C GLU A 368 8.48 -19.17 -16.36
N LEU A 369 7.64 -20.20 -16.11
CA LEU A 369 7.50 -21.34 -17.00
C LEU A 369 6.34 -21.20 -18.01
N GLY A 370 5.33 -20.35 -17.72
CA GLY A 370 4.21 -20.23 -18.64
C GLY A 370 3.10 -19.29 -18.19
N VAL A 371 2.02 -19.29 -18.97
CA VAL A 371 0.80 -18.52 -18.78
C VAL A 371 -0.39 -19.48 -18.80
N ALA A 372 -1.25 -19.39 -17.80
CA ALA A 372 -2.51 -20.12 -17.70
C ALA A 372 -3.70 -19.15 -17.75
N ASP A 373 -4.49 -19.17 -18.81
CA ASP A 373 -5.78 -18.49 -18.89
C ASP A 373 -6.84 -19.39 -18.23
N LEU A 374 -7.42 -18.91 -17.13
CA LEU A 374 -8.38 -19.64 -16.32
C LEU A 374 -9.84 -19.28 -16.62
N ARG A 375 -10.06 -18.37 -17.56
CA ARG A 375 -11.41 -17.90 -17.88
C ARG A 375 -12.22 -19.01 -18.54
N GLY A 376 -13.44 -19.22 -18.05
CA GLY A 376 -14.35 -20.25 -18.55
C GLY A 376 -14.00 -21.69 -18.19
N LEU A 377 -12.91 -21.93 -17.43
CA LEU A 377 -12.49 -23.26 -17.01
C LEU A 377 -13.21 -23.71 -15.74
N ASP A 378 -13.56 -24.99 -15.67
CA ASP A 378 -14.01 -25.66 -14.44
C ASP A 378 -12.83 -25.94 -13.48
N ASP A 379 -13.11 -26.38 -12.24
CA ASP A 379 -12.06 -26.62 -11.24
C ASP A 379 -11.04 -27.69 -11.67
N ARG A 380 -11.43 -28.69 -12.43
CA ARG A 380 -10.54 -29.73 -12.93
C ARG A 380 -9.60 -29.16 -14.01
N GLU A 381 -10.16 -28.37 -14.91
CA GLU A 381 -9.42 -27.69 -15.98
C GLU A 381 -8.46 -26.65 -15.43
N ARG A 382 -8.90 -25.83 -14.45
CA ARG A 382 -8.04 -24.87 -13.71
C ARG A 382 -6.85 -25.58 -13.07
N LYS A 383 -7.10 -26.71 -12.38
CA LYS A 383 -6.04 -27.51 -11.76
C LYS A 383 -5.03 -28.02 -12.77
N ALA A 384 -5.48 -28.50 -13.92
CA ALA A 384 -4.59 -28.95 -14.99
C ALA A 384 -3.77 -27.80 -15.60
N ALA A 385 -4.42 -26.67 -15.88
CA ALA A 385 -3.75 -25.47 -16.43
C ALA A 385 -2.68 -24.91 -15.46
N LEU A 386 -3.01 -24.81 -14.18
CA LEU A 386 -2.07 -24.34 -13.17
C LEU A 386 -0.89 -25.29 -13.02
N ARG A 387 -1.12 -26.60 -12.91
CA ARG A 387 -0.02 -27.58 -12.81
C ARG A 387 0.92 -27.52 -14.00
N ALA A 388 0.40 -27.37 -15.21
CA ALA A 388 1.20 -27.30 -16.42
C ALA A 388 2.25 -26.14 -16.38
N ILE A 389 1.89 -24.98 -15.82
CA ILE A 389 2.80 -23.84 -15.69
C ILE A 389 3.67 -23.89 -14.43
N TRP A 390 3.58 -24.95 -13.62
CA TRP A 390 4.51 -25.30 -12.54
C TRP A 390 5.38 -26.53 -12.88
N GLY A 391 5.23 -27.07 -14.12
CA GLY A 391 6.05 -28.19 -14.63
C GLY A 391 5.59 -29.56 -14.11
N ASP A 392 4.32 -29.75 -13.74
CA ASP A 392 3.71 -31.02 -13.31
C ASP A 392 2.95 -31.74 -14.43
#